data_cb0771a58a2e4b92d8c679bbcff7521a
#
_entry.id   cb0771a58a2e4b92d8c679bbcff7521a
#
_cell.length_a   1.000
_cell.length_b   1.000
_cell.length_c   1.000
_cell.angle_alpha   90.00
_cell.angle_beta   90.00
_cell.angle_gamma   90.00
#
_symmetry.space_group_name_H-M   'P 1'
#
loop_
_entity.id
_entity.type
_entity.pdbx_description
1 polymer ?
#
loop_
_entity_poly.entity_id
_entity_poly.type
_entity_poly.pdbx_seq_one_letter_code
_entity_poly.pdbx_strand_id
1 'polypeptide(L)'
;MKEGETDDFPAIAEKLCDPAVVGILVGSPVYFNNMSALCKAFIDRCIAFRKNGFELRNKVFGALAVGGARNGGQELTVSSIHAGFLGQDLIVVGDGKPSGRIGATLWNQNDSIAGDEFGVGTARGLGRRVAELAGLINR
;
A
#
# COMPACT_ATOMS: atom_id res chain seq x y z
N MET A 1 -9.12 -8.44 22.92
CA MET A 1 -9.20 -6.97 23.07
C MET A 1 -9.35 -6.67 24.55
N LYS A 2 -8.65 -5.68 25.07
CA LYS A 2 -8.89 -5.18 26.41
C LYS A 2 -10.22 -4.41 26.41
N GLU A 3 -10.91 -4.41 27.56
CA GLU A 3 -12.15 -3.66 27.73
C GLU A 3 -11.91 -2.17 27.39
N GLY A 4 -12.62 -1.62 26.37
CA GLY A 4 -12.44 -0.25 25.89
C GLY A 4 -11.61 -0.08 24.59
N GLU A 5 -11.02 -1.13 24.03
CA GLU A 5 -10.37 -1.07 22.70
C GLU A 5 -11.42 -1.16 21.60
N THR A 6 -11.48 -0.15 20.73
CA THR A 6 -12.32 -0.16 19.53
C THR A 6 -11.58 -0.84 18.39
N ASP A 7 -12.29 -1.66 17.63
CA ASP A 7 -11.77 -2.25 16.40
C ASP A 7 -12.01 -1.30 15.22
N ASP A 8 -10.95 -0.73 14.66
CA ASP A 8 -11.04 0.24 13.56
C ASP A 8 -11.25 -0.41 12.18
N PHE A 9 -11.03 -1.73 12.07
CA PHE A 9 -11.12 -2.42 10.79
C PHE A 9 -12.51 -2.32 10.12
N PRO A 10 -13.66 -2.43 10.82
CA PRO A 10 -14.95 -2.28 10.18
C PRO A 10 -15.14 -0.93 9.47
N ALA A 11 -14.69 0.17 10.09
CA ALA A 11 -14.79 1.50 9.50
C ALA A 11 -13.87 1.68 8.29
N ILE A 12 -12.67 1.05 8.30
CA ILE A 12 -11.76 1.02 7.15
C ILE A 12 -12.35 0.15 6.05
N ALA A 13 -12.92 -1.01 6.40
CA ALA A 13 -13.52 -1.93 5.45
C ALA A 13 -14.68 -1.29 4.66
N GLU A 14 -15.57 -0.59 5.35
CA GLU A 14 -16.67 0.15 4.72
C GLU A 14 -16.16 1.12 3.66
N LYS A 15 -15.12 1.92 3.99
CA LYS A 15 -14.50 2.85 3.03
C LYS A 15 -13.86 2.15 1.86
N LEU A 16 -13.15 1.04 2.07
CA LEU A 16 -12.49 0.30 1.01
C LEU A 16 -13.48 -0.38 0.05
N CYS A 17 -14.64 -0.77 0.53
CA CYS A 17 -15.70 -1.36 -0.27
C CYS A 17 -16.52 -0.31 -1.05
N ASP A 18 -16.43 0.97 -0.71
CA ASP A 18 -17.12 2.04 -1.45
C ASP A 18 -16.78 1.96 -2.95
N PRO A 19 -17.77 1.88 -3.85
CA PRO A 19 -17.54 1.89 -5.28
C PRO A 19 -16.82 3.12 -5.81
N ALA A 20 -16.91 4.25 -5.12
CA ALA A 20 -16.18 5.48 -5.47
C ALA A 20 -14.67 5.37 -5.18
N VAL A 21 -14.24 4.43 -4.34
CA VAL A 21 -12.82 4.16 -4.08
C VAL A 21 -12.30 3.22 -5.16
N VAL A 22 -11.61 3.76 -6.14
CA VAL A 22 -11.08 3.03 -7.32
C VAL A 22 -9.58 2.78 -7.25
N GLY A 23 -8.89 3.39 -6.28
CA GLY A 23 -7.44 3.23 -6.05
C GLY A 23 -7.12 3.16 -4.56
N ILE A 24 -6.19 2.30 -4.20
CA ILE A 24 -5.77 2.04 -2.82
C ILE A 24 -4.25 2.13 -2.72
N LEU A 25 -3.75 2.85 -1.72
CA LEU A 25 -2.34 2.90 -1.37
C LEU A 25 -2.16 2.34 0.05
N VAL A 26 -1.23 1.40 0.21
CA VAL A 26 -0.86 0.87 1.53
C VAL A 26 0.61 1.13 1.80
N GLY A 27 0.89 1.72 2.96
CA GLY A 27 2.24 2.02 3.42
C GLY A 27 2.60 1.29 4.70
N SER A 28 3.88 0.93 4.83
CA SER A 28 4.42 0.33 6.04
C SER A 28 5.84 0.84 6.34
N PRO A 29 6.20 0.99 7.62
CA PRO A 29 7.62 1.02 7.97
C PRO A 29 8.25 -0.33 7.63
N VAL A 30 9.56 -0.30 7.39
CA VAL A 30 10.36 -1.52 7.20
C VAL A 30 10.83 -2.03 8.56
N TYR A 31 10.43 -3.22 8.92
CA TYR A 31 10.95 -3.95 10.08
C TYR A 31 11.52 -5.29 9.62
N PHE A 32 12.85 -5.47 9.79
CA PHE A 32 13.56 -6.68 9.38
C PHE A 32 13.26 -7.09 7.93
N ASN A 33 13.38 -6.13 6.99
CA ASN A 33 13.13 -6.32 5.56
C ASN A 33 11.67 -6.69 5.20
N ASN A 34 10.73 -6.43 6.09
CA ASN A 34 9.31 -6.74 5.87
C ASN A 34 8.41 -5.64 6.43
N MET A 35 7.10 -5.77 6.16
CA MET A 35 6.08 -4.87 6.70
C MET A 35 5.94 -5.04 8.22
N SER A 36 5.37 -4.03 8.88
CA SER A 36 5.04 -4.11 10.30
C SER A 36 3.99 -5.19 10.57
N ALA A 37 3.99 -5.71 11.80
CA ALA A 37 2.96 -6.66 12.25
C ALA A 37 1.54 -6.09 12.10
N LEU A 38 1.35 -4.78 12.31
CA LEU A 38 0.06 -4.12 12.11
C LEU A 38 -0.38 -4.15 10.65
N CYS A 39 0.52 -3.85 9.71
CA CYS A 39 0.24 -3.94 8.27
C CYS A 39 -0.10 -5.38 7.86
N LYS A 40 0.63 -6.37 8.36
CA LYS A 40 0.33 -7.79 8.10
C LYS A 40 -1.02 -8.21 8.68
N ALA A 41 -1.34 -7.79 9.90
CA ALA A 41 -2.64 -8.07 10.52
C ALA A 41 -3.80 -7.46 9.71
N PHE A 42 -3.63 -6.24 9.16
CA PHE A 42 -4.59 -5.64 8.24
C PHE A 42 -4.77 -6.49 6.98
N ILE A 43 -3.67 -6.91 6.34
CA ILE A 43 -3.73 -7.79 5.15
C ILE A 43 -4.45 -9.10 5.47
N ASP A 44 -4.17 -9.72 6.62
CA ASP A 44 -4.82 -10.96 7.01
C ASP A 44 -6.33 -10.78 7.23
N ARG A 45 -6.73 -9.65 7.77
CA ARG A 45 -8.15 -9.31 7.95
C ARG A 45 -8.87 -9.02 6.63
N CYS A 46 -8.16 -8.62 5.58
CA CYS A 46 -8.72 -8.46 4.23
C CYS A 46 -9.28 -9.77 3.64
N ILE A 47 -9.09 -10.93 4.29
CA ILE A 47 -9.78 -12.18 3.94
C ILE A 47 -11.32 -11.99 3.90
N ALA A 48 -11.85 -11.04 4.67
CA ALA A 48 -13.28 -10.72 4.66
C ALA A 48 -13.75 -10.30 3.26
N PHE A 49 -13.03 -9.42 2.58
CA PHE A 49 -13.36 -8.95 1.22
C PHE A 49 -13.33 -10.08 0.20
N ARG A 50 -12.32 -10.98 0.31
CA ARG A 50 -12.23 -12.16 -0.56
C ARG A 50 -13.39 -13.12 -0.37
N LYS A 51 -13.80 -13.37 0.87
CA LYS A 51 -14.95 -14.24 1.20
C LYS A 51 -16.28 -13.66 0.74
N ASN A 52 -16.40 -12.34 0.69
CA ASN A 52 -17.57 -11.61 0.22
C ASN A 52 -17.55 -11.36 -1.30
N GLY A 53 -16.96 -12.23 -2.10
CA GLY A 53 -16.99 -12.13 -3.55
C GLY A 53 -15.92 -11.22 -4.15
N PHE A 54 -14.77 -11.06 -3.48
CA PHE A 54 -13.66 -10.21 -3.93
C PHE A 54 -14.06 -8.72 -4.08
N GLU A 55 -14.60 -8.14 -3.02
CA GLU A 55 -15.08 -6.74 -2.99
C GLU A 55 -14.05 -5.69 -3.44
N LEU A 56 -12.76 -6.02 -3.35
CA LEU A 56 -11.67 -5.14 -3.80
C LEU A 56 -11.22 -5.38 -5.24
N ARG A 57 -11.83 -6.33 -5.92
CA ARG A 57 -11.47 -6.71 -7.30
C ARG A 57 -11.42 -5.51 -8.24
N ASN A 58 -10.40 -5.48 -9.11
CA ASN A 58 -10.18 -4.47 -10.13
C ASN A 58 -9.86 -3.06 -9.61
N LYS A 59 -9.80 -2.82 -8.30
CA LYS A 59 -9.27 -1.54 -7.78
C LYS A 59 -7.76 -1.48 -8.02
N VAL A 60 -7.25 -0.31 -8.38
CA VAL A 60 -5.81 -0.12 -8.63
C VAL A 60 -5.07 -0.01 -7.30
N PHE A 61 -3.99 -0.74 -7.15
CA PHE A 61 -3.26 -0.85 -5.89
C PHE A 61 -1.79 -0.49 -6.02
N GLY A 62 -1.29 0.31 -5.09
CA GLY A 62 0.13 0.61 -4.95
C GLY A 62 0.61 0.47 -3.51
N ALA A 63 1.87 0.05 -3.35
CA ALA A 63 2.50 -0.07 -2.03
C ALA A 63 3.67 0.88 -1.87
N LEU A 64 3.89 1.34 -0.63
CA LEU A 64 5.03 2.14 -0.25
C LEU A 64 5.67 1.63 1.04
N ALA A 65 6.98 1.83 1.18
CA ALA A 65 7.72 1.45 2.36
C ALA A 65 8.73 2.53 2.78
N VAL A 66 8.83 2.77 4.09
CA VAL A 66 9.79 3.71 4.68
C VAL A 66 10.79 2.93 5.53
N GLY A 67 12.07 3.00 5.16
CA GLY A 67 13.17 2.36 5.90
C GLY A 67 14.09 3.38 6.58
N GLY A 68 14.79 2.94 7.62
CA GLY A 68 15.81 3.74 8.33
C GLY A 68 17.14 3.90 7.58
N ALA A 69 17.30 3.24 6.42
CA ALA A 69 18.45 3.36 5.54
C ALA A 69 18.00 3.27 4.08
N ARG A 70 18.78 3.83 3.15
CA ARG A 70 18.44 3.84 1.71
C ARG A 70 18.26 2.43 1.13
N ASN A 71 19.09 1.48 1.52
CA ASN A 71 19.01 0.08 1.10
C ASN A 71 18.55 -0.80 2.28
N GLY A 72 17.50 -0.37 2.99
CA GLY A 72 17.06 -0.93 4.26
C GLY A 72 15.94 -1.95 4.16
N GLY A 73 15.67 -2.52 2.97
CA GLY A 73 14.62 -3.53 2.78
C GLY A 73 13.29 -2.98 2.27
N GLN A 74 13.24 -1.73 1.79
CA GLN A 74 12.01 -1.11 1.28
C GLN A 74 11.41 -1.91 0.13
N GLU A 75 12.23 -2.34 -0.84
CA GLU A 75 11.74 -3.10 -2.01
C GLU A 75 11.19 -4.47 -1.61
N LEU A 76 11.82 -5.15 -0.65
CA LEU A 76 11.31 -6.42 -0.11
C LEU A 76 9.97 -6.22 0.60
N THR A 77 9.85 -5.16 1.37
CA THR A 77 8.60 -4.79 2.07
C THR A 77 7.48 -4.50 1.08
N VAL A 78 7.75 -3.69 0.05
CA VAL A 78 6.79 -3.40 -1.03
C VAL A 78 6.36 -4.68 -1.73
N SER A 79 7.31 -5.56 -2.08
CA SER A 79 7.01 -6.87 -2.71
C SER A 79 6.11 -7.74 -1.84
N SER A 80 6.37 -7.77 -0.52
CA SER A 80 5.55 -8.54 0.43
C SER A 80 4.12 -8.00 0.54
N ILE A 81 3.94 -6.67 0.52
CA ILE A 81 2.63 -6.03 0.52
C ILE A 81 1.90 -6.35 -0.79
N HIS A 82 2.57 -6.22 -1.95
CA HIS A 82 2.00 -6.56 -3.26
C HIS A 82 1.52 -8.00 -3.31
N ALA A 83 2.32 -8.96 -2.82
CA ALA A 83 1.96 -10.37 -2.80
C ALA A 83 0.65 -10.61 -2.01
N GLY A 84 0.46 -9.95 -0.87
CA GLY A 84 -0.76 -10.03 -0.08
C GLY A 84 -1.99 -9.53 -0.84
N PHE A 85 -1.86 -8.42 -1.54
CA PHE A 85 -2.99 -7.78 -2.24
C PHE A 85 -3.26 -8.36 -3.64
N LEU A 86 -2.31 -8.99 -4.29
CA LEU A 86 -2.58 -9.84 -5.47
C LEU A 86 -3.59 -10.94 -5.14
N GLY A 87 -3.57 -11.46 -3.91
CA GLY A 87 -4.56 -12.42 -3.43
C GLY A 87 -5.99 -11.87 -3.30
N GLN A 88 -6.18 -10.54 -3.41
CA GLN A 88 -7.48 -9.86 -3.39
C GLN A 88 -8.01 -9.50 -4.79
N ASP A 89 -7.34 -9.96 -5.86
CA ASP A 89 -7.67 -9.65 -7.27
C ASP A 89 -7.58 -8.14 -7.61
N LEU A 90 -6.65 -7.42 -6.95
CA LEU A 90 -6.33 -6.03 -7.21
C LEU A 90 -5.37 -5.90 -8.39
N ILE A 91 -5.41 -4.74 -9.08
CA ILE A 91 -4.47 -4.39 -10.14
C ILE A 91 -3.25 -3.70 -9.51
N VAL A 92 -2.19 -4.48 -9.27
CA VAL A 92 -0.98 -4.00 -8.60
C VAL A 92 -0.09 -3.22 -9.57
N VAL A 93 0.38 -2.04 -9.14
CA VAL A 93 1.21 -1.17 -9.97
C VAL A 93 2.44 -0.65 -9.21
N GLY A 94 3.50 -0.36 -9.97
CA GLY A 94 4.65 0.40 -9.47
C GLY A 94 4.48 1.91 -9.63
N ASP A 95 5.55 2.67 -9.38
CA ASP A 95 5.52 4.13 -9.39
C ASP A 95 5.53 4.76 -10.80
N GLY A 96 5.77 3.94 -11.83
CA GLY A 96 5.79 4.40 -13.23
C GLY A 96 6.99 5.29 -13.58
N LYS A 97 6.84 6.05 -14.66
CA LYS A 97 7.90 7.00 -15.09
C LYS A 97 8.05 8.16 -14.11
N PRO A 98 9.29 8.70 -13.93
CA PRO A 98 10.53 8.31 -14.63
C PRO A 98 11.31 7.19 -13.95
N SER A 99 11.03 6.85 -12.68
CA SER A 99 11.87 5.94 -11.88
C SER A 99 11.65 4.46 -12.20
N GLY A 100 10.41 4.04 -12.48
CA GLY A 100 10.08 2.67 -12.86
C GLY A 100 10.33 1.63 -11.76
N ARG A 101 10.11 2.00 -10.49
CA ARG A 101 10.28 1.11 -9.34
C ARG A 101 9.01 0.29 -9.10
N ILE A 102 9.16 -0.77 -8.32
CA ILE A 102 8.03 -1.67 -8.00
C ILE A 102 6.97 -1.02 -7.10
N GLY A 103 7.27 0.11 -6.50
CA GLY A 103 6.42 0.92 -5.63
C GLY A 103 7.22 2.07 -5.06
N ALA A 104 6.71 2.78 -4.07
CA ALA A 104 7.45 3.87 -3.47
C ALA A 104 8.38 3.38 -2.35
N THR A 105 9.64 3.81 -2.42
CA THR A 105 10.70 3.44 -1.47
C THR A 105 11.31 4.69 -0.86
N LEU A 106 11.05 4.92 0.43
CA LEU A 106 11.44 6.12 1.13
C LEU A 106 12.48 5.83 2.21
N TRP A 107 13.35 6.79 2.44
CA TRP A 107 14.36 6.75 3.49
C TRP A 107 14.05 7.78 4.57
N ASN A 108 13.82 7.30 5.79
CA ASN A 108 13.68 8.14 6.97
C ASN A 108 15.05 8.60 7.47
N GLN A 109 15.28 9.90 7.45
CA GLN A 109 16.48 10.55 7.95
C GLN A 109 16.07 11.47 9.11
N ASN A 110 16.50 11.14 10.34
CA ASN A 110 16.17 11.93 11.54
C ASN A 110 14.65 12.20 11.67
N ASP A 111 13.85 11.15 11.63
CA ASP A 111 12.39 11.19 11.71
C ASP A 111 11.68 11.98 10.59
N SER A 112 12.34 12.15 9.46
CA SER A 112 11.81 12.85 8.30
C SER A 112 12.19 12.17 6.99
N ILE A 113 11.29 12.24 6.02
CA ILE A 113 11.54 11.87 4.61
C ILE A 113 11.81 13.11 3.75
N ALA A 114 11.78 14.30 4.31
CA ALA A 114 11.87 15.55 3.54
C ALA A 114 13.20 15.71 2.76
N GLY A 115 14.28 15.11 3.28
CA GLY A 115 15.59 15.10 2.61
C GLY A 115 15.73 14.00 1.55
N ASP A 116 14.78 13.10 1.41
CA ASP A 116 14.81 12.01 0.44
C ASP A 116 14.08 12.39 -0.86
N GLU A 117 14.66 13.27 -1.65
CA GLU A 117 14.08 13.75 -2.91
C GLU A 117 13.72 12.59 -3.86
N PHE A 118 14.59 11.58 -3.96
CA PHE A 118 14.33 10.41 -4.81
C PHE A 118 13.14 9.60 -4.29
N GLY A 119 13.11 9.25 -3.00
CA GLY A 119 12.01 8.48 -2.41
C GLY A 119 10.67 9.23 -2.47
N VAL A 120 10.66 10.53 -2.17
CA VAL A 120 9.48 11.37 -2.35
C VAL A 120 9.04 11.42 -3.82
N GLY A 121 9.98 11.43 -4.75
CA GLY A 121 9.72 11.30 -6.20
C GLY A 121 8.99 10.01 -6.55
N THR A 122 9.44 8.86 -6.00
CA THR A 122 8.77 7.56 -6.20
C THR A 122 7.36 7.55 -5.62
N ALA A 123 7.14 8.16 -4.45
CA ALA A 123 5.82 8.25 -3.83
C ALA A 123 4.84 9.10 -4.66
N ARG A 124 5.30 10.23 -5.18
CA ARG A 124 4.51 11.06 -6.10
C ARG A 124 4.19 10.34 -7.41
N GLY A 125 5.17 9.60 -7.95
CA GLY A 125 5.02 8.77 -9.14
C GLY A 125 3.94 7.70 -8.92
N LEU A 126 4.01 6.99 -7.79
CA LEU A 126 3.06 5.96 -7.43
C LEU A 126 1.62 6.51 -7.33
N GLY A 127 1.44 7.61 -6.61
CA GLY A 127 0.11 8.26 -6.48
C GLY A 127 -0.46 8.67 -7.83
N ARG A 128 0.37 9.27 -8.70
CA ARG A 128 -0.03 9.63 -10.07
C ARG A 128 -0.41 8.39 -10.87
N ARG A 129 0.40 7.33 -10.82
CA ARG A 129 0.16 6.11 -11.60
C ARG A 129 -1.12 5.40 -11.19
N VAL A 130 -1.39 5.33 -9.89
CA VAL A 130 -2.65 4.78 -9.36
C VAL A 130 -3.84 5.60 -9.87
N ALA A 131 -3.79 6.92 -9.79
CA ALA A 131 -4.86 7.80 -10.25
C ALA A 131 -5.11 7.70 -11.77
N GLU A 132 -4.04 7.67 -12.58
CA GLU A 132 -4.12 7.51 -14.05
C GLU A 132 -4.83 6.21 -14.42
N LEU A 133 -4.42 5.09 -13.84
CA LEU A 133 -5.00 3.78 -14.18
C LEU A 133 -6.42 3.64 -13.64
N ALA A 134 -6.70 4.12 -12.44
CA ALA A 134 -8.05 4.15 -11.91
C ALA A 134 -8.99 4.95 -12.82
N GLY A 135 -8.53 6.07 -13.37
CA GLY A 135 -9.29 6.87 -14.33
C GLY A 135 -9.48 6.20 -15.71
N LEU A 136 -8.60 5.28 -16.10
CA LEU A 136 -8.73 4.52 -17.35
C LEU A 136 -9.71 3.33 -17.23
N ILE A 137 -9.72 2.67 -16.07
CA ILE A 137 -10.52 1.46 -15.84
C ILE A 137 -11.99 1.80 -15.58
N ASN A 138 -12.27 2.96 -15.00
CA ASN A 138 -13.64 3.38 -14.63
C ASN A 138 -14.28 4.35 -15.66
N ARG A 139 -13.88 4.26 -16.93
CA ARG A 139 -14.49 5.00 -18.05
C ARG A 139 -15.66 4.25 -18.68
#